data_2e67f51f9aeba2f9e8205ebe597019bf
#
_entry.id   2e67f51f9aeba2f9e8205ebe597019bf
#
_cell.length_a   1.000
_cell.length_b   1.000
_cell.length_c   1.000
_cell.angle_alpha   90.00
_cell.angle_beta   90.00
_cell.angle_gamma   90.00
#
_symmetry.space_group_name_H-M   'P 1'
#
loop_
_entity.id
_entity.type
_entity.pdbx_description
1 polymer ?
#
loop_
_entity_poly.entity_id
_entity_poly.type
_entity_poly.pdbx_seq_one_letter_code
_entity_poly.pdbx_strand_id
1 'polypeptide(L)'
;GSLRRGGVGEVIRAVSPRGERFALKRLRTTGVDDGDSGSVAALRASFDAEYDAHRALASLRGFPRLFGRGRVEGDPVIVMEWVEGVTLETAARALAVDGAGRLSPLVAARIGRDLFDLLARMAYLDGGLAHRDVSLRNVMVDTSRLSVADQMEEGSFQLVLIDFGSAAPLQDGDSSLTARYGAACGATADYAPPEMLTEDVAGMDGLRHSPAVDVYAAAGVLYALLEGRPPYDLSFEARDRCGGLSAFRMKTEFSPEPPAGAHGAATDVRAVLAAEPEVAVAVGRAVAELTDAPSPHGIRLALATVDGQLDALLAACLAPVAARRPSSA
;
A
#
# COMPACT_ATOMS: atom_id res chain seq x y z
N GLY A 1 7.17 22.43 13.38
CA GLY A 1 7.24 21.11 12.81
C GLY A 1 5.85 20.59 12.50
N SER A 2 5.65 19.93 11.37
CA SER A 2 4.38 19.27 11.07
C SER A 2 4.25 18.03 11.94
N LEU A 3 3.17 17.94 12.71
CA LEU A 3 2.85 16.84 13.60
C LEU A 3 1.80 15.95 12.93
N ARG A 4 2.12 14.66 12.71
CA ARG A 4 1.10 13.66 12.37
C ARG A 4 0.85 12.80 13.61
N ARG A 5 -0.41 12.71 14.03
CA ARG A 5 -0.84 11.87 15.15
C ARG A 5 -1.48 10.59 14.59
N GLY A 6 -0.90 9.44 14.95
CA GLY A 6 -1.56 8.13 14.85
C GLY A 6 -2.07 7.70 16.22
N GLY A 7 -2.83 6.60 16.31
CA GLY A 7 -3.54 6.19 17.54
C GLY A 7 -2.65 5.99 18.77
N VAL A 8 -1.37 5.66 18.63
CA VAL A 8 -0.46 5.35 19.75
C VAL A 8 0.88 6.07 19.64
N GLY A 9 1.18 6.73 18.52
CA GLY A 9 2.45 7.39 18.27
C GLY A 9 2.31 8.70 17.51
N GLU A 10 3.35 9.51 17.56
CA GLU A 10 3.46 10.72 16.74
C GLU A 10 4.75 10.69 15.93
N VAL A 11 4.69 11.18 14.70
CA VAL A 11 5.88 11.39 13.86
C VAL A 11 6.20 12.88 13.84
N ILE A 12 7.40 13.22 14.31
CA ILE A 12 7.91 14.59 14.44
C ILE A 12 9.02 14.77 13.43
N ARG A 13 8.95 15.83 12.63
CA ARG A 13 10.08 16.26 11.80
C ARG A 13 11.11 16.98 12.68
N ALA A 14 12.32 16.43 12.72
CA ALA A 14 13.46 17.05 13.38
C ALA A 14 14.50 17.54 12.35
N VAL A 15 15.26 18.56 12.74
CA VAL A 15 16.35 19.12 11.93
C VAL A 15 17.60 19.20 12.80
N SER A 16 18.71 18.63 12.33
CA SER A 16 20.00 18.74 13.02
C SER A 16 20.56 20.16 12.93
N PRO A 17 21.55 20.53 13.74
CA PRO A 17 22.26 21.79 13.62
C PRO A 17 22.94 22.00 12.25
N ARG A 18 23.17 20.91 11.51
CA ARG A 18 23.73 20.92 10.15
C ARG A 18 22.67 21.01 9.05
N GLY A 19 21.39 21.12 9.41
CA GLY A 19 20.28 21.20 8.46
C GLY A 19 19.77 19.85 7.95
N GLU A 20 20.30 18.71 8.44
CA GLU A 20 19.83 17.39 8.08
C GLU A 20 18.44 17.13 8.67
N ARG A 21 17.57 16.46 7.92
CA ARG A 21 16.18 16.23 8.29
C ARG A 21 15.96 14.78 8.70
N PHE A 22 15.22 14.58 9.78
CA PHE A 22 14.89 13.28 10.34
C PHE A 22 13.40 13.19 10.65
N ALA A 23 12.86 11.99 10.56
CA ALA A 23 11.58 11.64 11.15
C ALA A 23 11.84 10.95 12.50
N LEU A 24 11.21 11.45 13.55
CA LEU A 24 11.23 10.85 14.87
C LEU A 24 9.84 10.26 15.13
N LYS A 25 9.72 8.93 15.10
CA LYS A 25 8.51 8.25 15.54
C LYS A 25 8.60 8.04 17.04
N ARG A 26 7.73 8.72 17.81
CA ARG A 26 7.73 8.73 19.27
C ARG A 26 6.56 7.89 19.78
N LEU A 27 6.84 6.94 20.66
CA LEU A 27 5.83 6.24 21.43
C LEU A 27 5.50 7.05 22.67
N ARG A 28 4.28 7.58 22.75
CA ARG A 28 3.82 8.27 23.95
C ARG A 28 3.44 7.27 25.03
N THR A 29 4.24 7.19 26.06
CA THR A 29 3.96 6.39 27.26
C THR A 29 3.49 7.24 28.44
N THR A 30 3.69 8.56 28.38
CA THR A 30 3.22 9.52 29.38
C THR A 30 1.74 9.81 29.20
N GLY A 31 0.92 9.50 30.22
CA GLY A 31 -0.53 9.71 30.21
C GLY A 31 -1.38 8.45 29.99
N VAL A 32 -0.75 7.28 29.87
CA VAL A 32 -1.44 6.00 30.08
C VAL A 32 -1.49 5.78 31.58
N ASP A 33 -2.69 5.56 32.14
CA ASP A 33 -2.89 5.37 33.57
C ASP A 33 -1.93 4.28 34.09
N ASP A 34 -1.19 4.56 35.17
CA ASP A 34 -0.26 3.65 35.83
C ASP A 34 -0.91 2.31 36.30
N GLY A 35 -2.23 2.21 36.20
CA GLY A 35 -3.00 1.00 36.53
C GLY A 35 -2.98 -0.11 35.44
N ASP A 36 -2.59 0.20 34.20
CA ASP A 36 -2.56 -0.77 33.10
C ASP A 36 -1.11 -1.05 32.61
N SER A 37 -0.32 -1.61 33.50
CA SER A 37 1.07 -1.98 33.19
C SER A 37 1.20 -2.98 32.03
N GLY A 38 0.17 -3.79 31.79
CA GLY A 38 0.10 -4.74 30.66
C GLY A 38 0.00 -4.03 29.30
N SER A 39 -0.78 -2.97 29.23
CA SER A 39 -0.98 -2.19 28.00
C SER A 39 0.30 -1.43 27.62
N VAL A 40 1.01 -0.83 28.59
CA VAL A 40 2.29 -0.13 28.33
C VAL A 40 3.38 -1.12 27.87
N ALA A 41 3.44 -2.30 28.47
CA ALA A 41 4.39 -3.34 28.05
C ALA A 41 4.11 -3.83 26.61
N ALA A 42 2.84 -4.01 26.25
CA ALA A 42 2.42 -4.37 24.92
C ALA A 42 2.80 -3.31 23.89
N LEU A 43 2.54 -2.03 24.18
CA LEU A 43 2.89 -0.90 23.31
C LEU A 43 4.42 -0.82 23.09
N ARG A 44 5.21 -1.04 24.12
CA ARG A 44 6.67 -1.07 24.00
C ARG A 44 7.15 -2.24 23.16
N ALA A 45 6.57 -3.43 23.36
CA ALA A 45 6.91 -4.61 22.57
C ALA A 45 6.55 -4.42 21.07
N SER A 46 5.40 -3.81 20.78
CA SER A 46 5.03 -3.46 19.40
C SER A 46 6.00 -2.44 18.79
N PHE A 47 6.42 -1.45 19.58
CA PHE A 47 7.38 -0.44 19.13
C PHE A 47 8.78 -1.02 18.87
N ASP A 48 9.23 -1.97 19.71
CA ASP A 48 10.48 -2.69 19.51
C ASP A 48 10.40 -3.60 18.26
N ALA A 49 9.27 -4.27 18.03
CA ALA A 49 9.03 -5.06 16.82
C ALA A 49 9.06 -4.19 15.54
N GLU A 50 8.46 -3.00 15.59
CA GLU A 50 8.54 -2.03 14.49
C GLU A 50 9.98 -1.60 14.20
N TYR A 51 10.78 -1.35 15.23
CA TYR A 51 12.19 -1.03 15.07
C TYR A 51 12.96 -2.18 14.40
N ASP A 52 12.72 -3.42 14.81
CA ASP A 52 13.38 -4.59 14.25
C ASP A 52 12.98 -4.85 12.80
N ALA A 53 11.70 -4.71 12.47
CA ALA A 53 11.22 -4.77 11.09
C ALA A 53 11.88 -3.69 10.21
N HIS A 54 11.92 -2.44 10.69
CA HIS A 54 12.57 -1.36 9.97
C HIS A 54 14.08 -1.60 9.80
N ARG A 55 14.73 -2.16 10.81
CA ARG A 55 16.16 -2.51 10.76
C ARG A 55 16.45 -3.54 9.68
N ALA A 56 15.59 -4.53 9.49
CA ALA A 56 15.72 -5.52 8.43
C ALA A 56 15.65 -4.89 7.02
N LEU A 57 14.85 -3.82 6.87
CA LEU A 57 14.64 -3.12 5.59
C LEU A 57 15.68 -2.02 5.31
N ALA A 58 16.50 -1.64 6.28
CA ALA A 58 17.33 -0.43 6.25
C ALA A 58 18.36 -0.37 5.10
N SER A 59 18.73 -1.51 4.52
CA SER A 59 19.65 -1.60 3.38
C SER A 59 18.96 -1.58 2.01
N LEU A 60 17.63 -1.68 1.98
CA LEU A 60 16.86 -1.75 0.74
C LEU A 60 16.40 -0.37 0.28
N ARG A 61 16.32 -0.17 -1.03
CA ARG A 61 15.72 1.03 -1.62
C ARG A 61 14.21 0.95 -1.55
N GLY A 62 13.57 2.12 -1.37
CA GLY A 62 12.12 2.23 -1.26
C GLY A 62 11.62 2.10 0.18
N PHE A 63 12.54 2.17 1.15
CA PHE A 63 12.25 2.20 2.58
C PHE A 63 13.07 3.31 3.24
N PRO A 64 12.54 4.05 4.24
CA PRO A 64 13.30 5.08 4.91
C PRO A 64 14.54 4.46 5.58
N ARG A 65 15.68 5.13 5.50
CA ARG A 65 16.88 4.67 6.23
C ARG A 65 16.64 4.77 7.72
N LEU A 66 17.06 3.74 8.47
CA LEU A 66 17.03 3.75 9.91
C LEU A 66 18.36 4.30 10.45
N PHE A 67 18.31 5.31 11.32
CA PHE A 67 19.48 5.87 11.97
C PHE A 67 19.69 5.33 13.39
N GLY A 68 18.62 4.85 14.03
CA GLY A 68 18.70 4.25 15.34
C GLY A 68 17.48 4.53 16.21
N ARG A 69 17.67 4.37 17.52
CA ARG A 69 16.65 4.66 18.53
C ARG A 69 17.22 5.50 19.67
N GLY A 70 16.35 6.23 20.35
CA GLY A 70 16.72 7.11 21.45
C GLY A 70 15.55 7.40 22.37
N ARG A 71 15.63 8.50 23.09
CA ARG A 71 14.57 9.01 23.96
C ARG A 71 14.39 10.51 23.77
N VAL A 72 13.14 10.96 23.80
CA VAL A 72 12.77 12.37 23.83
C VAL A 72 11.78 12.57 24.97
N GLU A 73 12.14 13.40 25.96
CA GLU A 73 11.33 13.65 27.16
C GLU A 73 10.96 12.35 27.93
N GLY A 74 11.86 11.36 27.91
CA GLY A 74 11.63 10.07 28.54
C GLY A 74 10.95 9.01 27.67
N ASP A 75 10.23 9.40 26.63
CA ASP A 75 9.58 8.49 25.69
C ASP A 75 10.56 7.91 24.68
N PRO A 76 10.41 6.62 24.29
CA PRO A 76 11.25 6.03 23.27
C PRO A 76 10.93 6.59 21.88
N VAL A 77 11.98 6.77 21.08
CA VAL A 77 11.87 7.24 19.69
C VAL A 77 12.65 6.35 18.73
N ILE A 78 12.10 6.14 17.53
CA ILE A 78 12.81 5.62 16.36
C ILE A 78 13.23 6.81 15.52
N VAL A 79 14.51 6.87 15.16
CA VAL A 79 15.08 7.93 14.32
C VAL A 79 15.31 7.37 12.93
N MET A 80 14.63 7.93 11.94
CA MET A 80 14.67 7.48 10.56
C MET A 80 14.77 8.66 9.58
N GLU A 81 15.00 8.35 8.33
CA GLU A 81 15.03 9.32 7.24
C GLU A 81 13.70 10.07 7.14
N TRP A 82 13.80 11.39 6.97
CA TRP A 82 12.67 12.18 6.54
C TRP A 82 12.53 12.06 5.03
N VAL A 83 11.51 11.37 4.55
CA VAL A 83 11.22 11.23 3.13
C VAL A 83 10.67 12.57 2.61
N GLU A 84 11.40 13.18 1.70
CA GLU A 84 10.96 14.42 1.04
C GLU A 84 9.97 14.06 -0.06
N GLY A 85 8.70 14.38 0.12
CA GLY A 85 7.68 14.03 -0.85
C GLY A 85 6.27 14.16 -0.32
N VAL A 86 5.38 13.54 -1.02
CA VAL A 86 3.96 13.51 -0.70
C VAL A 86 3.46 12.07 -0.58
N THR A 87 2.39 11.86 0.18
CA THR A 87 1.73 10.54 0.20
C THR A 87 1.15 10.21 -1.17
N LEU A 88 1.06 8.94 -1.49
CA LEU A 88 0.41 8.49 -2.72
C LEU A 88 -1.05 8.97 -2.80
N GLU A 89 -1.74 9.12 -1.67
CA GLU A 89 -3.06 9.77 -1.61
C GLU A 89 -3.03 11.21 -2.15
N THR A 90 -2.00 11.99 -1.80
CA THR A 90 -1.84 13.36 -2.28
C THR A 90 -1.40 13.40 -3.74
N ALA A 91 -0.47 12.54 -4.13
CA ALA A 91 -0.04 12.42 -5.53
C ALA A 91 -1.18 12.00 -6.44
N ALA A 92 -2.00 11.03 -6.02
CA ALA A 92 -3.17 10.58 -6.79
C ALA A 92 -4.16 11.71 -7.07
N ARG A 93 -4.42 12.57 -6.08
CA ARG A 93 -5.28 13.75 -6.30
C ARG A 93 -4.69 14.72 -7.34
N ALA A 94 -3.38 14.89 -7.36
CA ALA A 94 -2.70 15.77 -8.32
C ALA A 94 -2.65 15.17 -9.74
N LEU A 95 -2.63 13.84 -9.85
CA LEU A 95 -2.58 13.11 -11.12
C LEU A 95 -3.96 12.70 -11.64
N ALA A 96 -5.04 13.02 -10.91
CA ALA A 96 -6.39 12.65 -11.28
C ALA A 96 -6.79 13.25 -12.64
N VAL A 97 -7.40 12.41 -13.47
CA VAL A 97 -7.85 12.80 -14.82
C VAL A 97 -9.30 13.24 -14.86
N ASP A 98 -10.04 13.04 -13.76
CA ASP A 98 -11.44 13.41 -13.64
C ASP A 98 -11.84 13.87 -12.23
N GLY A 99 -13.08 14.33 -12.09
CA GLY A 99 -13.64 14.79 -10.81
C GLY A 99 -13.90 13.67 -9.79
N ALA A 100 -13.84 12.39 -10.18
CA ALA A 100 -13.94 11.26 -9.27
C ALA A 100 -12.60 10.89 -8.63
N GLY A 101 -11.51 11.51 -9.07
CA GLY A 101 -10.16 11.25 -8.54
C GLY A 101 -9.47 10.04 -9.17
N ARG A 102 -9.91 9.60 -10.34
CA ARG A 102 -9.34 8.46 -11.06
C ARG A 102 -8.07 8.85 -11.78
N LEU A 103 -7.10 7.96 -11.79
CA LEU A 103 -5.91 8.08 -12.64
C LEU A 103 -6.14 7.39 -13.99
N SER A 104 -5.34 7.77 -15.01
CA SER A 104 -5.31 6.97 -16.21
C SER A 104 -4.83 5.55 -15.92
N PRO A 105 -5.35 4.52 -16.61
CA PRO A 105 -4.96 3.11 -16.39
C PRO A 105 -3.46 2.90 -16.49
N LEU A 106 -2.77 3.59 -17.38
CA LEU A 106 -1.33 3.49 -17.56
C LEU A 106 -0.55 4.01 -16.35
N VAL A 107 -0.92 5.19 -15.84
CA VAL A 107 -0.28 5.78 -14.64
C VAL A 107 -0.55 4.89 -13.42
N ALA A 108 -1.78 4.42 -13.25
CA ALA A 108 -2.13 3.51 -12.16
C ALA A 108 -1.35 2.18 -12.25
N ALA A 109 -1.22 1.59 -13.44
CA ALA A 109 -0.46 0.36 -13.66
C ALA A 109 1.04 0.53 -13.36
N ARG A 110 1.64 1.69 -13.69
CA ARG A 110 3.03 2.02 -13.38
C ARG A 110 3.27 2.13 -11.88
N ILE A 111 2.39 2.85 -11.18
CA ILE A 111 2.43 2.94 -9.71
C ILE A 111 2.26 1.55 -9.11
N GLY A 112 1.31 0.75 -9.62
CA GLY A 112 1.09 -0.64 -9.19
C GLY A 112 2.34 -1.50 -9.37
N ARG A 113 2.98 -1.46 -10.52
CA ARG A 113 4.25 -2.17 -10.78
C ARG A 113 5.32 -1.81 -9.75
N ASP A 114 5.55 -0.51 -9.53
CA ASP A 114 6.58 -0.04 -8.62
C ASP A 114 6.24 -0.40 -7.15
N LEU A 115 4.96 -0.41 -6.78
CA LEU A 115 4.50 -0.86 -5.46
C LEU A 115 4.70 -2.37 -5.26
N PHE A 116 4.29 -3.21 -6.23
CA PHE A 116 4.49 -4.65 -6.14
C PHE A 116 5.97 -5.03 -6.11
N ASP A 117 6.83 -4.29 -6.80
CA ASP A 117 8.29 -4.47 -6.73
C ASP A 117 8.85 -4.19 -5.32
N LEU A 118 8.34 -3.18 -4.61
CA LEU A 118 8.70 -2.94 -3.21
C LEU A 118 8.27 -4.11 -2.30
N LEU A 119 7.06 -4.62 -2.48
CA LEU A 119 6.55 -5.75 -1.68
C LEU A 119 7.32 -7.03 -1.97
N ALA A 120 7.69 -7.28 -3.22
CA ALA A 120 8.56 -8.40 -3.58
C ALA A 120 9.91 -8.31 -2.85
N ARG A 121 10.54 -7.14 -2.79
CA ARG A 121 11.80 -6.95 -2.04
C ARG A 121 11.66 -7.27 -0.57
N MET A 122 10.53 -6.92 0.07
CA MET A 122 10.25 -7.29 1.47
C MET A 122 10.11 -8.80 1.64
N ALA A 123 9.38 -9.45 0.74
CA ALA A 123 9.15 -10.90 0.79
C ALA A 123 10.43 -11.73 0.57
N TYR A 124 11.39 -11.21 -0.22
CA TYR A 124 12.66 -11.89 -0.51
C TYR A 124 13.77 -11.65 0.53
N LEU A 125 13.55 -10.86 1.57
CA LEU A 125 14.48 -10.79 2.70
C LEU A 125 14.63 -12.16 3.36
N ASP A 126 15.77 -12.37 4.02
CA ASP A 126 15.97 -13.55 4.87
C ASP A 126 14.91 -13.55 6.00
N GLY A 127 14.09 -14.60 6.04
CA GLY A 127 12.91 -14.65 6.88
C GLY A 127 11.67 -13.94 6.32
N GLY A 128 11.82 -13.06 5.31
CA GLY A 128 10.74 -12.28 4.71
C GLY A 128 9.97 -11.40 5.69
N LEU A 129 9.29 -10.37 5.16
CA LEU A 129 8.41 -9.49 5.95
C LEU A 129 7.11 -9.23 5.19
N ALA A 130 6.00 -9.20 5.90
CA ALA A 130 4.73 -8.60 5.45
C ALA A 130 4.55 -7.25 6.13
N HIS A 131 4.11 -6.24 5.37
CA HIS A 131 3.84 -4.89 5.88
C HIS A 131 2.52 -4.81 6.66
N ARG A 132 1.48 -5.47 6.15
CA ARG A 132 0.14 -5.66 6.74
C ARG A 132 -0.72 -4.39 6.89
N ASP A 133 -0.20 -3.22 6.46
CA ASP A 133 -0.95 -1.95 6.40
C ASP A 133 -0.59 -1.13 5.16
N VAL A 134 -0.51 -1.78 3.99
CA VAL A 134 -0.31 -1.07 2.72
C VAL A 134 -1.56 -0.26 2.39
N SER A 135 -1.40 1.05 2.19
CA SER A 135 -2.49 1.99 1.90
C SER A 135 -1.95 3.22 1.16
N LEU A 136 -2.83 4.01 0.54
CA LEU A 136 -2.44 5.27 -0.11
C LEU A 136 -1.71 6.26 0.83
N ARG A 137 -1.86 6.12 2.14
CA ARG A 137 -1.23 6.99 3.15
C ARG A 137 0.13 6.50 3.60
N ASN A 138 0.36 5.19 3.53
CA ASN A 138 1.62 4.56 3.94
C ASN A 138 2.60 4.37 2.78
N VAL A 139 2.22 4.77 1.57
CA VAL A 139 3.12 4.89 0.41
C VAL A 139 3.38 6.37 0.16
N MET A 140 4.65 6.75 0.04
CA MET A 140 5.06 8.09 -0.36
C MET A 140 5.65 8.07 -1.77
N VAL A 141 5.48 9.17 -2.50
CA VAL A 141 6.23 9.48 -3.71
C VAL A 141 7.36 10.41 -3.30
N ASP A 142 8.60 9.94 -3.37
CA ASP A 142 9.79 10.75 -3.07
C ASP A 142 10.01 11.78 -4.18
N THR A 143 9.98 13.06 -3.81
CA THR A 143 10.16 14.19 -4.73
C THR A 143 11.49 14.90 -4.52
N SER A 144 12.45 14.28 -3.85
CA SER A 144 13.77 14.86 -3.59
C SER A 144 14.58 15.14 -4.84
N ARG A 145 14.32 14.42 -5.94
CA ARG A 145 15.01 14.54 -7.22
C ARG A 145 14.11 15.03 -8.35
N LEU A 146 12.93 14.46 -8.45
CA LEU A 146 11.97 14.70 -9.53
C LEU A 146 10.59 15.01 -8.93
N SER A 147 9.88 15.97 -9.49
CA SER A 147 8.49 16.22 -9.11
C SER A 147 7.60 15.02 -9.46
N VAL A 148 6.39 14.95 -8.89
CA VAL A 148 5.40 13.91 -9.25
C VAL A 148 5.08 13.95 -10.75
N ALA A 149 5.02 15.14 -11.36
CA ALA A 149 4.76 15.30 -12.78
C ALA A 149 5.92 14.75 -13.65
N ASP A 150 7.17 15.07 -13.28
CA ASP A 150 8.33 14.55 -14.01
C ASP A 150 8.42 13.02 -13.91
N GLN A 151 8.15 12.45 -12.74
CA GLN A 151 8.10 11.00 -12.55
C GLN A 151 7.01 10.33 -13.39
N MET A 152 5.87 11.00 -13.54
CA MET A 152 4.80 10.55 -14.44
C MET A 152 5.28 10.55 -15.89
N GLU A 153 5.97 11.60 -16.33
CA GLU A 153 6.54 11.70 -17.68
C GLU A 153 7.62 10.66 -17.93
N GLU A 154 8.50 10.39 -16.94
CA GLU A 154 9.51 9.33 -17.01
C GLU A 154 8.92 7.92 -16.93
N GLY A 155 7.67 7.79 -16.50
CA GLY A 155 6.98 6.50 -16.40
C GLY A 155 7.45 5.59 -15.27
N SER A 156 8.09 6.16 -14.25
CA SER A 156 8.60 5.44 -13.08
C SER A 156 8.47 6.29 -11.84
N PHE A 157 7.83 5.74 -10.80
CA PHE A 157 7.61 6.44 -9.55
C PHE A 157 8.61 5.99 -8.47
N GLN A 158 9.23 6.96 -7.79
CA GLN A 158 10.11 6.71 -6.66
C GLN A 158 9.25 6.51 -5.40
N LEU A 159 8.73 5.29 -5.25
CA LEU A 159 7.87 4.96 -4.11
C LEU A 159 8.71 4.61 -2.88
N VAL A 160 8.24 5.08 -1.73
CA VAL A 160 8.80 4.76 -0.41
C VAL A 160 7.66 4.28 0.49
N LEU A 161 7.77 3.05 0.97
CA LEU A 161 6.83 2.47 1.92
C LEU A 161 7.23 2.85 3.34
N ILE A 162 6.29 3.39 4.10
CA ILE A 162 6.50 3.93 5.45
C ILE A 162 5.56 3.26 6.46
N ASP A 163 5.88 3.39 7.74
CA ASP A 163 5.08 2.91 8.87
C ASP A 163 5.00 1.38 9.01
N PHE A 164 5.98 0.80 9.68
CA PHE A 164 6.12 -0.64 9.92
C PHE A 164 5.48 -1.12 11.23
N GLY A 165 4.62 -0.31 11.83
CA GLY A 165 3.95 -0.64 13.10
C GLY A 165 3.07 -1.90 13.07
N SER A 166 2.66 -2.33 11.88
CA SER A 166 1.91 -3.57 11.65
C SER A 166 2.75 -4.69 11.04
N ALA A 167 4.01 -4.43 10.67
CA ALA A 167 4.85 -5.39 9.97
C ALA A 167 5.16 -6.63 10.81
N ALA A 168 5.26 -7.79 10.14
CA ALA A 168 5.56 -9.05 10.80
C ALA A 168 6.39 -9.97 9.88
N PRO A 169 7.23 -10.87 10.46
CA PRO A 169 7.92 -11.90 9.72
C PRO A 169 6.95 -12.85 9.00
N LEU A 170 7.36 -13.36 7.83
CA LEU A 170 6.58 -14.33 7.06
C LEU A 170 6.70 -15.76 7.61
N GLN A 171 7.79 -16.07 8.28
CA GLN A 171 8.01 -17.38 8.92
C GLN A 171 7.85 -17.24 10.41
N ASP A 172 6.93 -18.00 10.95
CA ASP A 172 6.60 -17.98 12.34
C ASP A 172 7.26 -19.09 13.13
N GLY A 173 8.09 -18.67 14.08
CA GLY A 173 8.36 -19.46 15.24
C GLY A 173 7.76 -18.70 16.43
N ASP A 174 6.66 -19.17 16.93
CA ASP A 174 6.11 -18.80 18.23
C ASP A 174 5.39 -17.44 18.36
N SER A 175 4.08 -17.53 18.38
CA SER A 175 3.10 -16.56 18.87
C SER A 175 3.36 -15.09 18.53
N SER A 176 2.77 -14.64 17.43
CA SER A 176 2.75 -13.24 17.06
C SER A 176 2.28 -12.38 18.25
N LEU A 177 2.91 -11.22 18.41
CA LEU A 177 2.47 -10.20 19.37
C LEU A 177 0.99 -9.87 19.16
N THR A 178 0.50 -10.00 17.93
CA THR A 178 -0.90 -9.83 17.53
C THR A 178 -1.83 -10.83 18.22
N ALA A 179 -1.43 -12.10 18.35
CA ALA A 179 -2.23 -13.11 19.06
C ALA A 179 -2.26 -12.84 20.57
N ARG A 180 -1.19 -12.25 21.12
CA ARG A 180 -1.09 -11.93 22.54
C ARG A 180 -1.84 -10.68 22.97
N TYR A 181 -1.96 -9.68 22.10
CA TYR A 181 -2.44 -8.33 22.45
C TYR A 181 -3.71 -7.90 21.72
N GLY A 182 -4.38 -8.83 21.06
CA GLY A 182 -5.69 -8.61 20.43
C GLY A 182 -5.61 -8.01 19.03
N ALA A 183 -6.75 -8.05 18.35
CA ALA A 183 -6.93 -7.73 16.93
C ALA A 183 -6.77 -6.24 16.54
N ALA A 184 -6.24 -5.42 17.41
CA ALA A 184 -5.93 -4.01 17.10
C ALA A 184 -4.62 -3.87 16.28
N CYS A 185 -4.41 -4.71 15.28
CA CYS A 185 -3.52 -4.38 14.20
C CYS A 185 -4.10 -3.19 13.47
N GLY A 186 -3.38 -2.08 13.42
CA GLY A 186 -3.78 -0.83 12.80
C GLY A 186 -3.94 -0.88 11.29
N ALA A 187 -4.32 -2.04 10.73
CA ALA A 187 -4.59 -2.18 9.31
C ALA A 187 -5.76 -1.28 8.91
N THR A 188 -5.55 -0.49 7.86
CA THR A 188 -6.60 0.35 7.28
C THR A 188 -7.66 -0.54 6.65
N ALA A 189 -8.84 -0.63 7.28
CA ALA A 189 -9.89 -1.58 6.92
C ALA A 189 -10.25 -1.57 5.43
N ASP A 190 -10.19 -0.40 4.78
CA ASP A 190 -10.50 -0.25 3.35
C ASP A 190 -9.60 -1.13 2.47
N TYR A 191 -8.32 -1.28 2.81
CA TYR A 191 -7.32 -2.03 2.05
C TYR A 191 -6.99 -3.40 2.64
N ALA A 192 -7.25 -3.61 3.94
CA ALA A 192 -6.94 -4.86 4.63
C ALA A 192 -7.69 -6.05 4.05
N PRO A 193 -7.05 -7.22 3.86
CA PRO A 193 -7.74 -8.44 3.44
C PRO A 193 -8.62 -9.02 4.54
N PRO A 194 -9.56 -9.93 4.21
CA PRO A 194 -10.49 -10.50 5.18
C PRO A 194 -9.80 -11.10 6.41
N GLU A 195 -8.72 -11.85 6.24
CA GLU A 195 -7.98 -12.49 7.33
C GLU A 195 -7.44 -11.49 8.36
N MET A 196 -7.25 -10.22 7.99
CA MET A 196 -6.85 -9.15 8.90
C MET A 196 -8.00 -8.51 9.66
N LEU A 197 -9.26 -8.76 9.24
CA LEU A 197 -10.48 -8.12 9.77
C LEU A 197 -11.34 -9.07 10.60
N THR A 198 -10.96 -10.34 10.72
CA THR A 198 -11.70 -11.34 11.51
C THR A 198 -11.35 -11.25 12.99
N GLU A 199 -12.32 -11.60 13.84
CA GLU A 199 -12.11 -11.78 15.29
C GLU A 199 -11.42 -13.13 15.61
N ASP A 200 -11.47 -14.11 14.71
CA ASP A 200 -10.74 -15.38 14.82
C ASP A 200 -9.26 -15.17 14.45
N VAL A 201 -8.53 -14.54 15.35
CA VAL A 201 -7.10 -14.24 15.17
C VAL A 201 -6.29 -15.53 15.15
N ALA A 202 -6.59 -16.46 16.05
CA ALA A 202 -5.82 -17.71 16.19
C ALA A 202 -6.00 -18.64 14.98
N GLY A 203 -7.22 -18.77 14.46
CA GLY A 203 -7.47 -19.59 13.27
C GLY A 203 -6.90 -19.03 11.98
N MET A 204 -6.60 -17.73 11.94
CA MET A 204 -6.08 -17.04 10.75
C MET A 204 -4.61 -16.58 10.88
N ASP A 205 -3.93 -16.95 11.97
CA ASP A 205 -2.58 -16.43 12.25
C ASP A 205 -1.59 -16.71 11.12
N GLY A 206 -1.50 -17.93 10.63
CA GLY A 206 -0.61 -18.27 9.52
C GLY A 206 -0.93 -17.53 8.21
N LEU A 207 -2.19 -17.17 7.96
CA LEU A 207 -2.56 -16.37 6.78
C LEU A 207 -2.15 -14.89 6.94
N ARG A 208 -2.16 -14.38 8.16
CA ARG A 208 -1.75 -13.01 8.49
C ARG A 208 -0.24 -12.77 8.34
N HIS A 209 0.55 -13.84 8.32
CA HIS A 209 1.99 -13.84 8.11
C HIS A 209 2.38 -14.23 6.67
N SER A 210 1.45 -14.18 5.75
CA SER A 210 1.65 -14.49 4.33
C SER A 210 1.87 -13.21 3.50
N PRO A 211 2.71 -13.22 2.46
CA PRO A 211 2.82 -12.13 1.50
C PRO A 211 1.48 -11.80 0.82
N ALA A 212 0.55 -12.75 0.77
CA ALA A 212 -0.78 -12.57 0.19
C ALA A 212 -1.60 -11.46 0.86
N VAL A 213 -1.26 -11.09 2.12
CA VAL A 213 -1.87 -9.94 2.82
C VAL A 213 -1.54 -8.65 2.09
N ASP A 214 -0.27 -8.44 1.77
CA ASP A 214 0.20 -7.23 1.11
C ASP A 214 -0.20 -7.18 -0.37
N VAL A 215 -0.26 -8.35 -1.04
CA VAL A 215 -0.78 -8.47 -2.41
C VAL A 215 -2.22 -7.97 -2.49
N TYR A 216 -3.08 -8.37 -1.55
CA TYR A 216 -4.46 -7.88 -1.48
C TYR A 216 -4.52 -6.37 -1.25
N ALA A 217 -3.75 -5.88 -0.28
CA ALA A 217 -3.74 -4.46 0.07
C ALA A 217 -3.22 -3.58 -1.09
N ALA A 218 -2.15 -4.00 -1.77
CA ALA A 218 -1.63 -3.31 -2.95
C ALA A 218 -2.63 -3.30 -4.12
N ALA A 219 -3.34 -4.41 -4.33
CA ALA A 219 -4.43 -4.45 -5.31
C ALA A 219 -5.58 -3.51 -4.92
N GLY A 220 -5.90 -3.39 -3.64
CA GLY A 220 -6.86 -2.41 -3.14
C GLY A 220 -6.41 -0.97 -3.39
N VAL A 221 -5.12 -0.68 -3.24
CA VAL A 221 -4.52 0.61 -3.61
C VAL A 221 -4.64 0.85 -5.12
N LEU A 222 -4.26 -0.13 -5.96
CA LEU A 222 -4.37 -0.01 -7.42
C LEU A 222 -5.83 0.20 -7.86
N TYR A 223 -6.77 -0.53 -7.26
CA TYR A 223 -8.20 -0.33 -7.49
C TYR A 223 -8.62 1.11 -7.15
N ALA A 224 -8.18 1.63 -6.00
CA ALA A 224 -8.52 2.98 -5.58
C ALA A 224 -7.94 4.06 -6.52
N LEU A 225 -6.77 3.83 -7.10
CA LEU A 225 -6.20 4.72 -8.13
C LEU A 225 -7.04 4.73 -9.42
N LEU A 226 -7.61 3.58 -9.80
CA LEU A 226 -8.44 3.43 -11.00
C LEU A 226 -9.88 3.90 -10.82
N GLU A 227 -10.46 3.74 -9.62
CA GLU A 227 -11.87 4.04 -9.36
C GLU A 227 -12.08 5.36 -8.58
N GLY A 228 -11.00 5.92 -7.98
CA GLY A 228 -11.08 7.09 -7.10
C GLY A 228 -11.60 6.79 -5.68
N ARG A 229 -11.91 5.53 -5.39
CA ARG A 229 -12.40 5.04 -4.10
C ARG A 229 -11.92 3.62 -3.82
N PRO A 230 -11.85 3.16 -2.56
CA PRO A 230 -11.54 1.77 -2.23
C PRO A 230 -12.50 0.75 -2.85
N PRO A 231 -12.08 -0.54 -2.96
CA PRO A 231 -12.89 -1.61 -3.56
C PRO A 231 -14.25 -1.83 -2.88
N TYR A 232 -14.33 -1.55 -1.58
CA TYR A 232 -15.54 -1.73 -0.79
C TYR A 232 -15.90 -0.43 -0.07
N ASP A 233 -17.19 -0.09 -0.10
CA ASP A 233 -17.74 0.94 0.78
C ASP A 233 -18.04 0.30 2.14
N LEU A 234 -17.17 0.58 3.12
CA LEU A 234 -17.31 0.08 4.51
C LEU A 234 -17.97 1.11 5.44
N SER A 235 -18.63 2.14 4.88
CA SER A 235 -19.41 3.10 5.67
C SER A 235 -20.52 2.41 6.47
N PHE A 236 -20.97 3.07 7.53
CA PHE A 236 -22.07 2.55 8.33
C PHE A 236 -23.32 2.30 7.48
N GLU A 237 -23.67 3.26 6.63
CA GLU A 237 -24.85 3.22 5.76
C GLU A 237 -24.76 2.07 4.73
N ALA A 238 -23.58 1.82 4.17
CA ALA A 238 -23.38 0.71 3.22
C ALA A 238 -23.52 -0.64 3.91
N ARG A 239 -22.94 -0.79 5.10
CA ARG A 239 -23.04 -2.03 5.89
C ARG A 239 -24.46 -2.26 6.40
N ASP A 240 -25.17 -1.22 6.81
CA ASP A 240 -26.56 -1.30 7.26
C ASP A 240 -27.49 -1.76 6.13
N ARG A 241 -27.32 -1.23 4.90
CA ARG A 241 -28.05 -1.72 3.71
C ARG A 241 -27.81 -3.20 3.41
N CYS A 242 -26.66 -3.74 3.81
CA CYS A 242 -26.31 -5.15 3.70
C CYS A 242 -26.67 -5.96 4.96
N GLY A 243 -27.58 -5.47 5.81
CA GLY A 243 -28.01 -6.19 7.03
C GLY A 243 -27.03 -6.09 8.19
N GLY A 244 -26.24 -5.03 8.28
CA GLY A 244 -25.29 -4.79 9.38
C GLY A 244 -24.04 -5.65 9.32
N LEU A 245 -23.63 -6.10 8.13
CA LEU A 245 -22.47 -6.98 7.97
C LEU A 245 -21.18 -6.32 8.47
N SER A 246 -20.30 -7.12 9.08
CA SER A 246 -18.94 -6.69 9.42
C SER A 246 -18.11 -6.48 8.15
N ALA A 247 -17.02 -5.71 8.25
CA ALA A 247 -16.08 -5.53 7.12
C ALA A 247 -15.51 -6.87 6.62
N PHE A 248 -15.28 -7.82 7.53
CA PHE A 248 -14.87 -9.19 7.18
C PHE A 248 -15.91 -9.86 6.26
N ARG A 249 -17.18 -9.84 6.65
CA ARG A 249 -18.25 -10.46 5.87
C ARG A 249 -18.48 -9.75 4.55
N MET A 250 -18.43 -8.42 4.54
CA MET A 250 -18.51 -7.66 3.28
C MET A 250 -17.47 -8.13 2.27
N LYS A 251 -16.22 -8.33 2.69
CA LYS A 251 -15.12 -8.74 1.80
C LYS A 251 -15.08 -10.23 1.49
N THR A 252 -15.79 -11.08 2.24
CA THR A 252 -15.87 -12.52 1.97
C THR A 252 -17.09 -12.92 1.15
N GLU A 253 -18.19 -12.19 1.31
CA GLU A 253 -19.48 -12.54 0.66
C GLU A 253 -19.70 -11.79 -0.66
N PHE A 254 -19.02 -10.63 -0.84
CA PHE A 254 -19.14 -9.83 -2.06
C PHE A 254 -17.80 -9.68 -2.76
N SER A 255 -17.83 -9.65 -4.07
CA SER A 255 -16.68 -9.26 -4.90
C SER A 255 -16.82 -7.78 -5.29
N PRO A 256 -15.72 -7.01 -5.33
CA PRO A 256 -15.79 -5.65 -5.85
C PRO A 256 -16.13 -5.68 -7.34
N GLU A 257 -16.88 -4.68 -7.80
CA GLU A 257 -17.08 -4.47 -9.22
C GLU A 257 -15.76 -4.11 -9.90
N PRO A 258 -15.55 -4.47 -11.19
CA PRO A 258 -14.40 -3.98 -11.93
C PRO A 258 -14.35 -2.44 -11.92
N PRO A 259 -13.16 -1.82 -11.73
CA PRO A 259 -13.08 -0.38 -11.67
C PRO A 259 -13.44 0.26 -13.00
N ALA A 260 -14.42 1.18 -12.99
CA ALA A 260 -14.89 1.86 -14.21
C ALA A 260 -13.78 2.68 -14.90
N GLY A 261 -12.81 3.17 -14.14
CA GLY A 261 -11.64 3.92 -14.65
C GLY A 261 -10.70 3.07 -15.51
N ALA A 262 -10.71 1.74 -15.37
CA ALA A 262 -9.94 0.87 -16.25
C ALA A 262 -10.42 0.89 -17.70
N HIS A 263 -11.67 1.26 -17.92
CA HIS A 263 -12.32 1.29 -19.24
C HIS A 263 -12.36 2.70 -19.83
N GLY A 264 -11.35 3.53 -19.57
CA GLY A 264 -11.29 4.94 -19.94
C GLY A 264 -11.71 5.25 -21.37
N ALA A 265 -12.95 5.67 -21.52
CA ALA A 265 -13.64 5.91 -22.80
C ALA A 265 -13.06 7.05 -23.62
N ALA A 266 -11.97 7.68 -23.26
CA ALA A 266 -11.44 8.83 -23.97
C ALA A 266 -9.92 9.00 -23.88
N THR A 267 -9.17 7.96 -23.65
CA THR A 267 -7.71 8.07 -23.81
C THR A 267 -7.44 8.37 -25.28
N ASP A 268 -6.95 9.56 -25.58
CA ASP A 268 -6.48 9.87 -26.93
C ASP A 268 -5.30 8.94 -27.21
N VAL A 269 -5.59 7.85 -27.91
CA VAL A 269 -4.61 6.81 -28.26
C VAL A 269 -3.40 7.42 -28.94
N ARG A 270 -3.56 8.50 -29.72
CA ARG A 270 -2.45 9.20 -30.36
C ARG A 270 -1.56 9.91 -29.35
N ALA A 271 -2.15 10.55 -28.34
CA ALA A 271 -1.39 11.21 -27.28
C ALA A 271 -0.61 10.19 -26.44
N VAL A 272 -1.24 9.05 -26.08
CA VAL A 272 -0.56 7.97 -25.36
C VAL A 272 0.60 7.38 -26.17
N LEU A 273 0.38 7.05 -27.44
CA LEU A 273 1.43 6.50 -28.30
C LEU A 273 2.57 7.49 -28.55
N ALA A 274 2.29 8.79 -28.57
CA ALA A 274 3.29 9.84 -28.74
C ALA A 274 4.10 10.07 -27.45
N ALA A 275 3.46 10.02 -26.28
CA ALA A 275 4.09 10.24 -25.00
C ALA A 275 4.86 9.01 -24.47
N GLU A 276 4.55 7.80 -24.93
CA GLU A 276 4.99 6.55 -24.34
C GLU A 276 5.54 5.57 -25.41
N PRO A 277 6.81 5.74 -25.85
CA PRO A 277 7.40 4.88 -26.88
C PRO A 277 7.36 3.39 -26.56
N GLU A 278 7.54 2.99 -25.31
CA GLU A 278 7.49 1.59 -24.89
C GLU A 278 6.08 1.00 -24.99
N VAL A 279 5.08 1.80 -24.61
CA VAL A 279 3.67 1.44 -24.79
C VAL A 279 3.32 1.36 -26.26
N ALA A 280 3.81 2.29 -27.07
CA ALA A 280 3.64 2.24 -28.51
C ALA A 280 4.21 0.96 -29.13
N VAL A 281 5.39 0.52 -28.67
CA VAL A 281 6.00 -0.75 -29.10
C VAL A 281 5.18 -1.95 -28.63
N ALA A 282 4.74 -1.98 -27.38
CA ALA A 282 3.95 -3.07 -26.83
C ALA A 282 2.57 -3.18 -27.53
N VAL A 283 1.89 -2.04 -27.70
CA VAL A 283 0.62 -1.96 -28.43
C VAL A 283 0.82 -2.34 -29.90
N GLY A 284 1.89 -1.86 -30.54
CA GLY A 284 2.22 -2.21 -31.92
C GLY A 284 2.44 -3.71 -32.10
N ARG A 285 3.11 -4.37 -31.14
CA ARG A 285 3.30 -5.82 -31.15
C ARG A 285 1.97 -6.57 -30.95
N ALA A 286 1.16 -6.19 -29.96
CA ALA A 286 -0.14 -6.79 -29.72
C ALA A 286 -1.10 -6.60 -30.91
N VAL A 287 -1.05 -5.44 -31.57
CA VAL A 287 -1.82 -5.18 -32.80
C VAL A 287 -1.33 -6.03 -33.94
N ALA A 288 -0.02 -6.22 -34.11
CA ALA A 288 0.54 -7.08 -35.14
C ALA A 288 0.20 -8.57 -34.92
N GLU A 289 0.05 -9.02 -33.67
CA GLU A 289 -0.41 -10.37 -33.33
C GLU A 289 -1.91 -10.58 -33.60
N LEU A 290 -2.71 -9.52 -33.50
CA LEU A 290 -4.16 -9.56 -33.65
C LEU A 290 -4.68 -9.19 -35.04
N THR A 291 -3.85 -8.53 -35.86
CA THR A 291 -4.26 -7.99 -37.18
C THR A 291 -3.08 -7.99 -38.14
N ASP A 292 -3.36 -8.21 -39.44
CA ASP A 292 -2.34 -8.15 -40.49
C ASP A 292 -1.83 -6.72 -40.79
N ALA A 293 -2.40 -5.70 -40.17
CA ALA A 293 -1.95 -4.31 -40.28
C ALA A 293 -2.38 -3.47 -39.07
N PRO A 294 -1.52 -2.54 -38.61
CA PRO A 294 -1.88 -1.62 -37.54
C PRO A 294 -3.00 -0.68 -38.00
N SER A 295 -4.12 -0.76 -37.31
CA SER A 295 -5.28 0.09 -37.56
C SER A 295 -5.76 0.73 -36.24
N PRO A 296 -6.47 1.88 -36.29
CA PRO A 296 -7.08 2.46 -35.10
C PRO A 296 -8.03 1.51 -34.38
N HIS A 297 -8.64 0.58 -35.10
CA HIS A 297 -9.50 -0.46 -34.50
C HIS A 297 -8.66 -1.53 -33.76
N GLY A 298 -7.57 -2.01 -34.37
CA GLY A 298 -6.65 -2.95 -33.73
C GLY A 298 -6.00 -2.37 -32.47
N ILE A 299 -5.62 -1.09 -32.48
CA ILE A 299 -5.08 -0.40 -31.31
C ILE A 299 -6.13 -0.35 -30.19
N ARG A 300 -7.39 -0.03 -30.49
CA ARG A 300 -8.46 -0.06 -29.47
C ARG A 300 -8.70 -1.46 -28.90
N LEU A 301 -8.64 -2.48 -29.76
CA LEU A 301 -8.78 -3.87 -29.35
C LEU A 301 -7.62 -4.29 -28.42
N ALA A 302 -6.38 -3.92 -28.74
CA ALA A 302 -5.22 -4.19 -27.92
C ALA A 302 -5.31 -3.49 -26.54
N LEU A 303 -5.76 -2.24 -26.50
CA LEU A 303 -5.99 -1.51 -25.25
C LEU A 303 -7.10 -2.17 -24.42
N ALA A 304 -8.21 -2.58 -25.04
CA ALA A 304 -9.26 -3.32 -24.35
C ALA A 304 -8.77 -4.67 -23.78
N THR A 305 -7.79 -5.29 -24.45
CA THR A 305 -7.14 -6.52 -23.93
C THR A 305 -6.29 -6.22 -22.69
N VAL A 306 -5.55 -5.10 -22.68
CA VAL A 306 -4.79 -4.65 -21.52
C VAL A 306 -5.71 -4.32 -20.35
N ASP A 307 -6.81 -3.64 -20.59
CA ASP A 307 -7.83 -3.35 -19.58
C ASP A 307 -8.39 -4.66 -18.98
N GLY A 308 -8.74 -5.62 -19.81
CA GLY A 308 -9.20 -6.93 -19.35
C GLY A 308 -8.17 -7.71 -18.54
N GLN A 309 -6.87 -7.58 -18.85
CA GLN A 309 -5.79 -8.17 -18.04
C GLN A 309 -5.68 -7.50 -16.69
N LEU A 310 -5.82 -6.18 -16.62
CA LEU A 310 -5.77 -5.44 -15.36
C LEU A 310 -6.96 -5.81 -14.46
N ASP A 311 -8.17 -5.91 -15.02
CA ASP A 311 -9.34 -6.39 -14.28
C ASP A 311 -9.16 -7.82 -13.76
N ALA A 312 -8.62 -8.71 -14.57
CA ALA A 312 -8.33 -10.10 -14.17
C ALA A 312 -7.28 -10.15 -13.05
N LEU A 313 -6.25 -9.32 -13.13
CA LEU A 313 -5.23 -9.21 -12.10
C LEU A 313 -5.83 -8.71 -10.77
N LEU A 314 -6.63 -7.65 -10.82
CA LEU A 314 -7.30 -7.10 -9.64
C LEU A 314 -8.25 -8.12 -9.01
N ALA A 315 -9.06 -8.81 -9.81
CA ALA A 315 -9.95 -9.85 -9.32
C ALA A 315 -9.20 -11.00 -8.65
N ALA A 316 -8.06 -11.42 -9.21
CA ALA A 316 -7.22 -12.46 -8.62
C ALA A 316 -6.57 -11.99 -7.31
N CYS A 317 -6.00 -10.78 -7.27
CA CYS A 317 -5.32 -10.25 -6.09
C CYS A 317 -6.31 -9.91 -4.95
N LEU A 318 -7.53 -9.47 -5.27
CA LEU A 318 -8.60 -9.18 -4.32
C LEU A 318 -9.43 -10.42 -3.94
N ALA A 319 -9.00 -11.63 -4.33
CA ALA A 319 -9.68 -12.85 -3.93
C ALA A 319 -9.78 -12.94 -2.39
N PRO A 320 -10.98 -13.25 -1.83
CA PRO A 320 -11.17 -13.35 -0.38
C PRO A 320 -10.28 -14.45 0.24
N VAL A 321 -10.05 -15.54 -0.49
CA VAL A 321 -9.22 -16.67 -0.04
C VAL A 321 -7.76 -16.42 -0.41
N ALA A 322 -6.89 -16.25 0.60
CA ALA A 322 -5.47 -15.92 0.43
C ALA A 322 -4.73 -16.88 -0.54
N ALA A 323 -5.01 -18.18 -0.48
CA ALA A 323 -4.40 -19.18 -1.36
C ALA A 323 -4.77 -19.05 -2.85
N ARG A 324 -5.77 -18.25 -3.19
CA ARG A 324 -6.16 -17.96 -4.58
C ARG A 324 -5.50 -16.71 -5.15
N ARG A 325 -4.83 -15.94 -4.30
CA ARG A 325 -4.10 -14.75 -4.73
C ARG A 325 -2.78 -15.15 -5.39
N PRO A 326 -2.29 -14.38 -6.38
CA PRO A 326 -0.95 -14.58 -6.92
C PRO A 326 0.09 -14.50 -5.80
N SER A 327 1.15 -15.30 -5.91
CA SER A 327 2.32 -15.11 -5.06
C SER A 327 3.01 -13.79 -5.45
N SER A 328 3.64 -13.13 -4.49
CA SER A 328 4.45 -11.92 -4.74
C SER A 328 5.76 -12.22 -5.50
N ALA A 329 5.94 -13.44 -5.95
CA ALA A 329 7.09 -13.88 -6.74
C ALA A 329 6.82 -13.76 -8.24
#